data_c33007a7def48c3fe8b9bb4f133b8487
#
_entry.id   c33007a7def48c3fe8b9bb4f133b8487
#
_cell.length_a   1.000
_cell.length_b   1.000
_cell.length_c   1.000
_cell.angle_alpha   90.00
_cell.angle_beta   90.00
_cell.angle_gamma   90.00
#
_symmetry.space_group_name_H-M   'P 1'
#
loop_
_entity.id
_entity.type
_entity.pdbx_description
1 polymer ?
#
loop_
_entity_poly.entity_id
_entity_poly.type
_entity_poly.pdbx_seq_one_letter_code
_entity_poly.pdbx_strand_id
1 'polypeptide(L)'
;SPTERLTHSAFDSILDIVLKGTKNCTLSIGKYWIDQKVPGTVLNIVTTYAWTGSAYVVPSACAKAGVLAMTRSLAVEWAKYGIRFNAIAPGPFPTKGAWERLLPGDLAEKFDMRKKVPLRRVGEHQELANLAAYLVSDYSAYMNGEVVTIDGGEWLQGAGEFNMLEAIPQEMWDQMEAMIRAKKSN
;
A
#
# COMPACT_ATOMS: atom_id res chain seq x y z
N SER A 1 -11.76 13.45 -2.52
CA SER A 1 -12.93 14.33 -2.34
C SER A 1 -13.60 14.04 -1.00
N PRO A 2 -14.19 15.04 -0.32
CA PRO A 2 -15.04 14.80 0.86
C PRO A 2 -16.16 13.80 0.52
N THR A 3 -16.35 12.80 1.37
CA THR A 3 -17.26 11.67 1.06
C THR A 3 -18.72 12.11 0.96
N GLU A 4 -19.14 13.11 1.74
CA GLU A 4 -20.49 13.68 1.70
C GLU A 4 -20.83 14.41 0.39
N ARG A 5 -19.82 14.67 -0.46
CA ARG A 5 -20.00 15.27 -1.79
C ARG A 5 -20.03 14.25 -2.92
N LEU A 6 -19.79 12.97 -2.60
CA LEU A 6 -19.82 11.90 -3.59
C LEU A 6 -21.26 11.47 -3.85
N THR A 7 -21.60 11.28 -5.12
CA THR A 7 -22.84 10.58 -5.50
C THR A 7 -22.67 9.08 -5.27
N HIS A 8 -23.78 8.36 -5.06
CA HIS A 8 -23.77 6.90 -4.99
C HIS A 8 -23.10 6.28 -6.23
N SER A 9 -23.42 6.78 -7.42
CA SER A 9 -22.82 6.30 -8.67
C SER A 9 -21.30 6.52 -8.73
N ALA A 10 -20.79 7.63 -8.22
CA ALA A 10 -19.35 7.87 -8.18
C ALA A 10 -18.64 6.91 -7.20
N PHE A 11 -19.27 6.62 -6.08
CA PHE A 11 -18.78 5.62 -5.12
C PHE A 11 -18.75 4.22 -5.74
N ASP A 12 -19.89 3.80 -6.31
CA ASP A 12 -20.05 2.48 -6.94
C ASP A 12 -19.09 2.28 -8.12
N SER A 13 -18.85 3.32 -8.92
CA SER A 13 -17.91 3.23 -10.04
C SER A 13 -16.50 2.85 -9.59
N ILE A 14 -16.04 3.32 -8.44
CA ILE A 14 -14.72 2.97 -7.91
C ILE A 14 -14.71 1.50 -7.43
N LEU A 15 -15.78 1.05 -6.76
CA LEU A 15 -15.93 -0.35 -6.37
C LEU A 15 -15.97 -1.27 -7.60
N ASP A 16 -16.71 -0.89 -8.63
CA ASP A 16 -16.86 -1.65 -9.86
C ASP A 16 -15.53 -1.80 -10.61
N ILE A 17 -14.79 -0.72 -10.76
CA ILE A 17 -13.49 -0.75 -11.44
C ILE A 17 -12.46 -1.55 -10.60
N VAL A 18 -12.30 -1.21 -9.33
CA VAL A 18 -11.20 -1.73 -8.52
C VAL A 18 -11.51 -3.13 -7.98
N LEU A 19 -12.62 -3.30 -7.26
CA LEU A 19 -12.94 -4.57 -6.61
C LEU A 19 -13.56 -5.56 -7.58
N LYS A 20 -14.64 -5.18 -8.27
CA LYS A 20 -15.30 -6.09 -9.23
C LYS A 20 -14.39 -6.41 -10.41
N GLY A 21 -13.62 -5.43 -10.92
CA GLY A 21 -12.63 -5.68 -11.98
C GLY A 21 -11.60 -6.73 -11.56
N THR A 22 -10.97 -6.54 -10.39
CA THR A 22 -10.02 -7.51 -9.84
C THR A 22 -10.66 -8.88 -9.65
N LYS A 23 -11.85 -8.93 -9.04
CA LYS A 23 -12.62 -10.18 -8.86
C LYS A 23 -12.88 -10.87 -10.20
N ASN A 24 -13.34 -10.14 -11.21
CA ASN A 24 -13.66 -10.71 -12.51
C ASN A 24 -12.44 -11.36 -13.18
N CYS A 25 -11.31 -10.65 -13.22
CA CYS A 25 -10.06 -11.20 -13.76
C CYS A 25 -9.60 -12.42 -12.96
N THR A 26 -9.58 -12.33 -11.62
CA THR A 26 -9.14 -13.40 -10.74
C THR A 26 -9.97 -14.67 -10.90
N LEU A 27 -11.31 -14.55 -10.88
CA LEU A 27 -12.18 -15.71 -11.01
C LEU A 27 -12.13 -16.32 -12.41
N SER A 28 -12.02 -15.52 -13.46
CA SER A 28 -11.96 -16.03 -14.83
C SER A 28 -10.69 -16.83 -15.07
N ILE A 29 -9.52 -16.24 -14.77
CA ILE A 29 -8.24 -16.92 -15.01
C ILE A 29 -8.03 -18.08 -14.04
N GLY A 30 -8.42 -17.91 -12.76
CA GLY A 30 -8.24 -18.94 -11.75
C GLY A 30 -9.08 -20.19 -12.02
N LYS A 31 -10.34 -20.03 -12.45
CA LYS A 31 -11.16 -21.18 -12.90
C LYS A 31 -10.53 -21.90 -14.09
N TYR A 32 -10.02 -21.15 -15.06
CA TYR A 32 -9.31 -21.73 -16.19
C TYR A 32 -8.09 -22.55 -15.72
N TRP A 33 -7.26 -22.02 -14.83
CA TRP A 33 -6.11 -22.76 -14.29
C TRP A 33 -6.52 -24.02 -13.54
N ILE A 34 -7.60 -23.97 -12.75
CA ILE A 34 -8.14 -25.11 -12.01
C ILE A 34 -8.62 -26.19 -12.99
N ASP A 35 -9.39 -25.81 -14.01
CA ASP A 35 -9.92 -26.72 -15.02
C ASP A 35 -8.81 -27.39 -15.86
N GLN A 36 -7.76 -26.63 -16.17
CA GLN A 36 -6.59 -27.13 -16.90
C GLN A 36 -5.57 -27.84 -15.98
N LYS A 37 -5.76 -27.84 -14.67
CA LYS A 37 -4.83 -28.41 -13.67
C LYS A 37 -3.42 -27.83 -13.78
N VAL A 38 -3.29 -26.54 -14.06
CA VAL A 38 -2.02 -25.84 -14.12
C VAL A 38 -1.88 -24.90 -12.91
N PRO A 39 -0.68 -24.76 -12.32
CA PRO A 39 -0.44 -23.81 -11.25
C PRO A 39 -0.56 -22.38 -11.74
N GLY A 40 -0.74 -21.44 -10.81
CA GLY A 40 -0.82 -20.03 -11.13
C GLY A 40 -0.31 -19.14 -10.00
N THR A 41 -0.01 -17.90 -10.37
CA THR A 41 0.37 -16.87 -9.39
C THR A 41 -0.40 -15.59 -9.68
N VAL A 42 -1.09 -15.06 -8.65
CA VAL A 42 -1.81 -13.80 -8.72
C VAL A 42 -1.09 -12.78 -7.83
N LEU A 43 -0.79 -11.64 -8.41
CA LEU A 43 -0.27 -10.49 -7.70
C LEU A 43 -1.29 -9.35 -7.76
N ASN A 44 -1.82 -8.97 -6.61
CA ASN A 44 -2.74 -7.85 -6.47
C ASN A 44 -2.00 -6.58 -6.01
N ILE A 45 -2.49 -5.43 -6.44
CA ILE A 45 -2.02 -4.14 -5.94
C ILE A 45 -3.07 -3.59 -4.97
N VAL A 46 -2.68 -3.46 -3.72
CA VAL A 46 -3.48 -2.81 -2.67
C VAL A 46 -2.84 -1.48 -2.26
N THR A 47 -3.10 -1.01 -1.08
CA THR A 47 -2.50 0.19 -0.48
C THR A 47 -2.49 0.01 1.02
N THR A 48 -1.68 0.76 1.76
CA THR A 48 -1.65 0.71 3.23
C THR A 48 -3.00 1.07 3.84
N TYR A 49 -3.78 1.95 3.24
CA TYR A 49 -5.12 2.27 3.72
C TYR A 49 -6.18 1.17 3.49
N ALA A 50 -5.81 0.03 2.89
CA ALA A 50 -6.68 -1.14 2.84
C ALA A 50 -6.93 -1.76 4.23
N TRP A 51 -6.05 -1.51 5.20
CA TRP A 51 -6.20 -1.95 6.59
C TRP A 51 -6.37 -0.83 7.60
N THR A 52 -5.94 0.39 7.31
CA THR A 52 -6.12 1.54 8.23
C THR A 52 -7.33 2.40 7.89
N GLY A 53 -7.83 2.33 6.65
CA GLY A 53 -8.71 3.37 6.10
C GLY A 53 -7.93 4.64 5.75
N SER A 54 -8.59 5.57 5.08
CA SER A 54 -8.07 6.93 4.83
C SER A 54 -9.22 7.88 4.53
N ALA A 55 -9.19 9.06 5.14
CA ALA A 55 -10.10 10.14 4.81
C ALA A 55 -9.94 10.57 3.34
N TYR A 56 -11.01 11.10 2.75
CA TYR A 56 -11.09 11.66 1.39
C TYR A 56 -10.90 10.67 0.23
N VAL A 57 -10.66 9.37 0.52
CA VAL A 57 -10.54 8.27 -0.45
C VAL A 57 -11.34 7.03 -0.05
N VAL A 58 -12.44 7.22 0.68
CA VAL A 58 -13.24 6.14 1.27
C VAL A 58 -13.64 5.04 0.27
N PRO A 59 -14.13 5.34 -0.96
CA PRO A 59 -14.48 4.28 -1.92
C PRO A 59 -13.26 3.42 -2.31
N SER A 60 -12.10 4.06 -2.47
CA SER A 60 -10.85 3.35 -2.78
C SER A 60 -10.40 2.49 -1.60
N ALA A 61 -10.50 2.99 -0.38
CA ALA A 61 -10.17 2.22 0.83
C ALA A 61 -11.06 0.96 0.95
N CYS A 62 -12.38 1.11 0.75
CA CYS A 62 -13.32 -0.01 0.74
C CYS A 62 -12.97 -1.03 -0.35
N ALA A 63 -12.71 -0.57 -1.58
CA ALA A 63 -12.37 -1.45 -2.70
C ALA A 63 -11.05 -2.21 -2.44
N LYS A 64 -10.01 -1.51 -1.97
CA LYS A 64 -8.70 -2.12 -1.68
C LYS A 64 -8.73 -3.06 -0.48
N ALA A 65 -9.54 -2.78 0.55
CA ALA A 65 -9.81 -3.69 1.65
C ALA A 65 -10.47 -4.98 1.14
N GLY A 66 -11.44 -4.88 0.21
CA GLY A 66 -12.05 -6.03 -0.45
C GLY A 66 -11.04 -6.86 -1.26
N VAL A 67 -10.15 -6.21 -2.02
CA VAL A 67 -9.07 -6.89 -2.75
C VAL A 67 -8.11 -7.58 -1.79
N LEU A 68 -7.76 -6.95 -0.67
CA LEU A 68 -6.91 -7.55 0.37
C LEU A 68 -7.55 -8.80 0.97
N ALA A 69 -8.83 -8.70 1.35
CA ALA A 69 -9.58 -9.83 1.88
C ALA A 69 -9.65 -10.99 0.88
N MET A 70 -9.95 -10.70 -0.40
CA MET A 70 -9.97 -11.70 -1.48
C MET A 70 -8.59 -12.35 -1.69
N THR A 71 -7.51 -11.57 -1.67
CA THR A 71 -6.14 -12.08 -1.78
C THR A 71 -5.85 -13.14 -0.71
N ARG A 72 -6.12 -12.82 0.55
CA ARG A 72 -5.87 -13.71 1.68
C ARG A 72 -6.77 -14.94 1.69
N SER A 73 -8.05 -14.76 1.37
CA SER A 73 -9.02 -15.86 1.32
C SER A 73 -8.67 -16.87 0.25
N LEU A 74 -8.39 -16.40 -0.99
CA LEU A 74 -8.05 -17.28 -2.10
C LEU A 74 -6.64 -17.88 -1.98
N ALA A 75 -5.73 -17.22 -1.29
CA ALA A 75 -4.43 -17.80 -0.96
C ALA A 75 -4.57 -19.11 -0.19
N VAL A 76 -5.54 -19.19 0.72
CA VAL A 76 -5.81 -20.42 1.49
C VAL A 76 -6.66 -21.40 0.68
N GLU A 77 -7.77 -20.92 0.11
CA GLU A 77 -8.75 -21.77 -0.54
C GLU A 77 -8.21 -22.46 -1.81
N TRP A 78 -7.39 -21.74 -2.61
CA TRP A 78 -6.90 -22.22 -3.89
C TRP A 78 -5.46 -22.76 -3.86
N ALA A 79 -4.80 -22.76 -2.70
CA ALA A 79 -3.49 -23.38 -2.52
C ALA A 79 -3.48 -24.86 -2.93
N LYS A 80 -4.59 -25.60 -2.69
CA LYS A 80 -4.76 -27.00 -3.10
C LYS A 80 -4.70 -27.23 -4.61
N TYR A 81 -4.86 -26.16 -5.41
CA TYR A 81 -4.74 -26.20 -6.86
C TYR A 81 -3.36 -25.69 -7.35
N GLY A 82 -2.44 -25.40 -6.45
CA GLY A 82 -1.13 -24.82 -6.78
C GLY A 82 -1.20 -23.36 -7.19
N ILE A 83 -2.24 -22.62 -6.77
CA ILE A 83 -2.40 -21.21 -7.08
C ILE A 83 -2.04 -20.37 -5.86
N ARG A 84 -1.08 -19.45 -6.04
CA ARG A 84 -0.62 -18.51 -4.99
C ARG A 84 -1.20 -17.13 -5.21
N PHE A 85 -1.46 -16.43 -4.11
CA PHE A 85 -1.94 -15.05 -4.09
C PHE A 85 -1.09 -14.22 -3.16
N ASN A 86 -0.51 -13.14 -3.68
CA ASN A 86 0.16 -12.13 -2.86
C ASN A 86 -0.28 -10.74 -3.30
N ALA A 87 0.05 -9.75 -2.52
CA ALA A 87 -0.23 -8.35 -2.85
C ALA A 87 0.98 -7.46 -2.57
N ILE A 88 1.03 -6.32 -3.26
CA ILE A 88 1.93 -5.22 -2.95
C ILE A 88 1.08 -4.05 -2.48
N ALA A 89 1.53 -3.38 -1.42
CA ALA A 89 1.00 -2.11 -0.94
C ALA A 89 2.04 -1.01 -1.21
N PRO A 90 2.00 -0.35 -2.37
CA PRO A 90 2.93 0.72 -2.69
C PRO A 90 2.57 2.01 -1.95
N GLY A 91 3.60 2.76 -1.55
CA GLY A 91 3.50 4.17 -1.18
C GLY A 91 3.46 5.09 -2.40
N PRO A 92 4.09 6.27 -2.34
CA PRO A 92 4.05 7.23 -3.42
C PRO A 92 4.97 6.85 -4.60
N PHE A 93 4.36 6.36 -5.68
CA PHE A 93 4.97 6.12 -6.99
C PHE A 93 4.29 7.01 -8.02
N PRO A 94 4.77 8.23 -8.26
CA PRO A 94 4.08 9.21 -9.10
C PRO A 94 4.02 8.79 -10.57
N THR A 95 2.81 8.84 -11.16
CA THR A 95 2.58 8.70 -12.59
C THR A 95 1.97 9.98 -13.15
N LYS A 96 2.26 10.32 -14.41
CA LYS A 96 1.82 11.58 -15.03
C LYS A 96 0.33 11.87 -14.90
N GLY A 97 -0.56 10.94 -14.92
CA GLY A 97 -2.01 11.20 -14.85
C GLY A 97 -2.62 11.10 -13.47
N ALA A 98 -2.03 10.32 -12.56
CA ALA A 98 -2.59 10.11 -11.23
C ALA A 98 -2.30 11.29 -10.29
N TRP A 99 -1.09 11.83 -10.34
CA TRP A 99 -0.69 12.95 -9.47
C TRP A 99 -1.38 14.25 -9.82
N GLU A 100 -1.56 14.55 -11.10
CA GLU A 100 -2.30 15.72 -11.56
C GLU A 100 -3.77 15.71 -11.12
N ARG A 101 -4.36 14.51 -10.98
CA ARG A 101 -5.74 14.35 -10.48
C ARG A 101 -5.84 14.42 -8.96
N LEU A 102 -4.83 13.93 -8.24
CA LEU A 102 -4.81 13.92 -6.78
C LEU A 102 -4.43 15.29 -6.21
N LEU A 103 -3.48 15.96 -6.83
CA LEU A 103 -2.93 17.24 -6.41
C LEU A 103 -2.91 18.22 -7.61
N PRO A 104 -4.08 18.73 -8.05
CA PRO A 104 -4.14 19.63 -9.19
C PRO A 104 -3.53 20.99 -8.86
N GLY A 105 -2.83 21.60 -9.85
CA GLY A 105 -2.25 22.93 -9.76
C GLY A 105 -1.19 23.04 -8.65
N ASP A 106 -1.24 24.13 -7.89
CA ASP A 106 -0.24 24.47 -6.83
C ASP A 106 -0.29 23.53 -5.61
N LEU A 107 -1.24 22.59 -5.56
CA LEU A 107 -1.33 21.65 -4.43
C LEU A 107 -0.16 20.67 -4.41
N ALA A 108 0.41 20.33 -5.55
CA ALA A 108 1.57 19.44 -5.63
C ALA A 108 2.82 20.07 -4.96
N GLU A 109 3.00 21.39 -5.07
CA GLU A 109 4.08 22.12 -4.41
C GLU A 109 3.84 22.28 -2.90
N LYS A 110 2.59 22.50 -2.50
CA LYS A 110 2.20 22.67 -1.09
C LYS A 110 2.26 21.36 -0.29
N PHE A 111 1.96 20.24 -0.95
CA PHE A 111 1.95 18.90 -0.34
C PHE A 111 3.07 18.03 -0.89
N ASP A 112 4.31 18.39 -0.60
CA ASP A 112 5.47 17.58 -0.97
C ASP A 112 5.45 16.23 -0.25
N MET A 113 5.07 15.17 -0.99
CA MET A 113 4.96 13.82 -0.47
C MET A 113 6.27 13.27 0.07
N ARG A 114 7.42 13.75 -0.44
CA ARG A 114 8.76 13.34 0.04
C ARG A 114 8.96 13.63 1.52
N LYS A 115 8.32 14.68 2.04
CA LYS A 115 8.39 15.05 3.46
C LYS A 115 7.72 14.05 4.40
N LYS A 116 6.77 13.25 3.87
CA LYS A 116 6.06 12.21 4.63
C LYS A 116 6.77 10.86 4.58
N VAL A 117 7.72 10.70 3.68
CA VAL A 117 8.46 9.44 3.50
C VAL A 117 9.79 9.53 4.24
N PRO A 118 10.10 8.63 5.19
CA PRO A 118 11.38 8.61 5.89
C PRO A 118 12.61 8.58 4.98
N LEU A 119 12.53 7.87 3.85
CA LEU A 119 13.61 7.89 2.85
C LEU A 119 13.72 9.19 2.06
N ARG A 120 12.87 10.20 2.31
CA ARG A 120 12.91 11.56 1.73
C ARG A 120 12.84 11.58 0.20
N ARG A 121 12.31 10.54 -0.40
CA ARG A 121 12.07 10.44 -1.84
C ARG A 121 10.77 9.67 -2.11
N VAL A 122 10.30 9.76 -3.34
CA VAL A 122 9.27 8.86 -3.88
C VAL A 122 9.91 7.60 -4.42
N GLY A 123 9.11 6.56 -4.62
CA GLY A 123 9.57 5.31 -5.21
C GLY A 123 9.78 5.44 -6.72
N GLU A 124 10.76 4.71 -7.24
CA GLU A 124 10.99 4.56 -8.67
C GLU A 124 10.19 3.35 -9.19
N HIS A 125 9.57 3.48 -10.36
CA HIS A 125 8.75 2.40 -10.94
C HIS A 125 9.53 1.10 -11.11
N GLN A 126 10.86 1.18 -11.33
CA GLN A 126 11.69 0.00 -11.43
C GLN A 126 11.80 -0.76 -10.11
N GLU A 127 11.79 -0.07 -8.96
CA GLU A 127 11.81 -0.71 -7.64
C GLU A 127 10.51 -1.53 -7.43
N LEU A 128 9.36 -0.97 -7.82
CA LEU A 128 8.08 -1.66 -7.79
C LEU A 128 8.05 -2.85 -8.77
N ALA A 129 8.57 -2.68 -9.97
CA ALA A 129 8.64 -3.74 -10.98
C ALA A 129 9.54 -4.90 -10.53
N ASN A 130 10.67 -4.62 -9.89
CA ASN A 130 11.58 -5.64 -9.35
C ASN A 130 10.87 -6.49 -8.27
N LEU A 131 10.15 -5.84 -7.35
CA LEU A 131 9.37 -6.55 -6.33
C LEU A 131 8.25 -7.38 -6.97
N ALA A 132 7.53 -6.83 -7.94
CA ALA A 132 6.48 -7.55 -8.65
C ALA A 132 7.04 -8.78 -9.37
N ALA A 133 8.15 -8.65 -10.09
CA ALA A 133 8.83 -9.75 -10.77
C ALA A 133 9.26 -10.86 -9.78
N TYR A 134 9.80 -10.49 -8.62
CA TYR A 134 10.13 -11.44 -7.57
C TYR A 134 8.89 -12.20 -7.07
N LEU A 135 7.80 -11.49 -6.76
CA LEU A 135 6.59 -12.10 -6.19
C LEU A 135 5.83 -13.01 -7.17
N VAL A 136 5.96 -12.79 -8.49
CA VAL A 136 5.36 -13.68 -9.49
C VAL A 136 6.27 -14.82 -9.94
N SER A 137 7.55 -14.78 -9.58
CA SER A 137 8.53 -15.81 -9.93
C SER A 137 8.53 -17.00 -8.97
N ASP A 138 9.25 -18.05 -9.34
CA ASP A 138 9.48 -19.22 -8.49
C ASP A 138 10.40 -18.93 -7.29
N TYR A 139 11.16 -17.83 -7.31
CA TYR A 139 11.96 -17.39 -6.15
C TYR A 139 11.12 -17.09 -4.91
N SER A 140 9.85 -16.79 -5.09
CA SER A 140 8.88 -16.55 -4.01
C SER A 140 7.89 -17.71 -3.83
N ALA A 141 8.23 -18.92 -4.27
CA ALA A 141 7.30 -20.07 -4.30
C ALA A 141 6.66 -20.41 -2.96
N TYR A 142 7.30 -20.06 -1.83
CA TYR A 142 6.76 -20.30 -0.48
C TYR A 142 5.98 -19.09 0.10
N MET A 143 5.88 -17.98 -0.65
CA MET A 143 5.08 -16.82 -0.25
C MET A 143 3.65 -16.97 -0.77
N ASN A 144 2.69 -16.94 0.15
CA ASN A 144 1.26 -17.07 -0.18
C ASN A 144 0.40 -16.33 0.86
N GLY A 145 -0.45 -15.43 0.42
CA GLY A 145 -1.30 -14.59 1.27
C GLY A 145 -0.61 -13.34 1.84
N GLU A 146 0.63 -13.07 1.43
CA GLU A 146 1.42 -11.97 1.96
C GLU A 146 1.08 -10.64 1.27
N VAL A 147 1.24 -9.56 2.02
CA VAL A 147 1.13 -8.18 1.53
C VAL A 147 2.43 -7.44 1.81
N VAL A 148 3.22 -7.24 0.78
CA VAL A 148 4.51 -6.57 0.90
C VAL A 148 4.33 -5.07 0.72
N THR A 149 4.63 -4.30 1.78
CA THR A 149 4.65 -2.85 1.71
C THR A 149 5.97 -2.36 1.10
N ILE A 150 5.87 -1.46 0.13
CA ILE A 150 7.01 -0.79 -0.50
C ILE A 150 6.72 0.71 -0.57
N ASP A 151 7.08 1.46 0.45
CA ASP A 151 6.63 2.84 0.65
C ASP A 151 7.69 3.79 1.24
N GLY A 152 8.92 3.33 1.37
CA GLY A 152 9.99 4.12 1.97
C GLY A 152 9.78 4.43 3.46
N GLY A 153 8.87 3.70 4.13
CA GLY A 153 8.53 3.87 5.54
C GLY A 153 7.36 4.83 5.79
N GLU A 154 6.67 5.31 4.75
CA GLU A 154 5.59 6.30 4.89
C GLU A 154 4.50 5.85 5.86
N TRP A 155 4.04 4.61 5.76
CA TRP A 155 2.98 4.10 6.62
C TRP A 155 3.42 4.03 8.09
N LEU A 156 4.62 3.55 8.34
CA LEU A 156 5.18 3.48 9.70
C LEU A 156 5.38 4.87 10.29
N GLN A 157 5.83 5.84 9.48
CA GLN A 157 5.95 7.24 9.89
C GLN A 157 4.59 7.82 10.31
N GLY A 158 3.53 7.54 9.57
CA GLY A 158 2.18 8.01 9.87
C GLY A 158 1.53 7.30 11.07
N ALA A 159 1.91 6.05 11.34
CA ALA A 159 1.30 5.22 12.38
C ALA A 159 2.02 5.33 13.74
N GLY A 160 3.27 5.79 13.78
CA GLY A 160 4.07 5.83 15.00
C GLY A 160 3.73 7.02 15.89
N GLU A 161 3.39 6.76 17.15
CA GLU A 161 2.91 7.75 18.12
C GLU A 161 3.94 8.85 18.43
N PHE A 162 5.23 8.50 18.47
CA PHE A 162 6.33 9.41 18.80
C PHE A 162 7.16 9.87 17.59
N ASN A 163 6.76 9.53 16.37
CA ASN A 163 7.52 9.87 15.16
C ASN A 163 7.63 11.41 14.93
N MET A 164 6.76 12.20 15.56
CA MET A 164 6.88 13.66 15.56
C MET A 164 8.20 14.14 16.19
N LEU A 165 8.84 13.36 17.05
CA LEU A 165 10.11 13.71 17.68
C LEU A 165 11.27 13.81 16.66
N GLU A 166 11.12 13.31 15.44
CA GLU A 166 12.05 13.53 14.33
C GLU A 166 12.28 15.05 14.04
N ALA A 167 11.31 15.88 14.40
CA ALA A 167 11.44 17.34 14.24
C ALA A 167 12.37 18.01 15.26
N ILE A 168 12.82 17.28 16.28
CA ILE A 168 13.73 17.82 17.31
C ILE A 168 15.16 17.92 16.72
N PRO A 169 15.78 19.13 16.73
CA PRO A 169 17.16 19.30 16.29
C PRO A 169 18.15 18.50 17.15
N GLN A 170 19.26 18.08 16.54
CA GLN A 170 20.29 17.27 17.22
C GLN A 170 20.81 17.96 18.50
N GLU A 171 21.00 19.28 18.45
CA GLU A 171 21.49 20.04 19.63
C GLU A 171 20.54 19.93 20.83
N MET A 172 19.23 19.83 20.60
CA MET A 172 18.26 19.62 21.69
C MET A 172 18.37 18.21 22.27
N TRP A 173 18.62 17.20 21.44
CA TRP A 173 18.89 15.85 21.92
C TRP A 173 20.15 15.80 22.78
N ASP A 174 21.23 16.44 22.35
CA ASP A 174 22.50 16.51 23.10
C ASP A 174 22.31 17.19 24.46
N GLN A 175 21.51 18.27 24.50
CA GLN A 175 21.18 18.97 25.77
C GLN A 175 20.35 18.05 26.70
N MET A 176 19.35 17.37 26.20
CA MET A 176 18.54 16.45 27.00
C MET A 176 19.38 15.31 27.58
N GLU A 177 20.26 14.72 26.76
CA GLU A 177 21.17 13.69 27.23
C GLU A 177 22.12 14.21 28.35
N ALA A 178 22.68 15.40 28.18
CA ALA A 178 23.54 16.01 29.20
C ALA A 178 22.80 16.19 30.52
N MET A 179 21.56 16.66 30.47
CA MET A 179 20.73 16.81 31.68
C MET A 179 20.42 15.50 32.38
N ILE A 180 20.16 14.43 31.59
CA ILE A 180 19.89 13.07 32.12
C ILE A 180 21.15 12.52 32.81
N ARG A 181 22.33 12.68 32.18
CA ARG A 181 23.61 12.24 32.76
C ARG A 181 23.94 12.97 34.07
N ALA A 182 23.73 14.31 34.14
CA ALA A 182 23.95 15.09 35.34
C ALA A 182 23.04 14.65 36.50
N LYS A 183 21.80 14.29 36.26
CA LYS A 183 20.87 13.77 37.28
C LYS A 183 21.24 12.39 37.83
N LYS A 184 21.97 11.57 37.08
CA LYS A 184 22.44 10.25 37.53
C LYS A 184 23.72 10.28 38.33
N SER A 185 24.42 11.41 38.31
CA SER A 185 25.69 11.62 39.04
C SER A 185 25.52 12.28 40.44
N ASN A 186 24.30 12.67 40.76
CA ASN A 186 23.86 13.15 42.08
C ASN A 186 22.94 12.12 42.74
#